data_3fdd14cc62626b175313d74919a4b676
#
_entry.id   3fdd14cc62626b175313d74919a4b676
#
_cell.length_a   1.000
_cell.length_b   1.000
_cell.length_c   1.000
_cell.angle_alpha   90.00
_cell.angle_beta   90.00
_cell.angle_gamma   90.00
#
_symmetry.space_group_name_H-M   'P 1'
#
loop_
_entity.id
_entity.type
_entity.pdbx_description
1 polymer ?
#
loop_
_entity_poly.entity_id
_entity_poly.type
_entity_poly.pdbx_seq_one_letter_code
_entity_poly.pdbx_strand_id
1 'polypeptide(L)'
;MKIIKNYLLLYLIALLFYHCKKQEKFQAIEFSSPYKFNHEIREKLAKDTLPWKFQIAASDYASKGNYKEALKMWDSVFPVRERNYSTLEIDSIQKTYTPYNAIDFITSEAKKTRLTIINEAHHSSLHRNFTKQLLQKLYNNGYKHLGLEALTNGNEKDTGLNTRKYPIQTSGYYTKDPEFGNLIREALKIGFHVFAYEQTTNKNGKEREIEQAKNIQKVLNQFPDDKFLIHCGFDHALEGSHRSWDKAMAERLKEYTNINPLTINQVLYSEKSNPNFNHPLLKTLNIKEPTVLLDKNNKPLSYQRNDSWSDIAVLHPNTSFLNNKANWAESKIEIDLKELNINYPAMVLVYHKNESIQTAIPVNIIELENRQDSCLLYVEKGNYNIVITDTKNSFLLNKNIE
;
A
#
# COMPACT_ATOMS: atom_id res chain seq x y z
N MET A 1 -13.18 -15.18 64.34
CA MET A 1 -13.55 -13.79 63.93
C MET A 1 -12.37 -12.93 63.47
N LYS A 2 -11.17 -12.99 64.01
CA LYS A 2 -10.00 -12.20 63.56
C LYS A 2 -9.46 -12.58 62.18
N ILE A 3 -9.51 -13.83 61.78
CA ILE A 3 -8.97 -14.33 60.50
C ILE A 3 -9.81 -13.82 59.31
N ILE A 4 -11.13 -13.79 59.41
CA ILE A 4 -12.05 -13.33 58.37
C ILE A 4 -11.89 -11.83 58.07
N LYS A 5 -11.61 -11.00 59.11
CA LYS A 5 -11.35 -9.56 58.93
C LYS A 5 -10.09 -9.27 58.11
N ASN A 6 -9.04 -10.10 58.25
CA ASN A 6 -7.81 -9.88 57.49
C ASN A 6 -7.94 -10.26 55.99
N TYR A 7 -8.75 -11.25 55.65
CA TYR A 7 -9.02 -11.61 54.26
C TYR A 7 -9.93 -10.56 53.56
N LEU A 8 -10.88 -9.98 54.31
CA LEU A 8 -11.75 -8.90 53.79
C LEU A 8 -10.95 -7.62 53.53
N LEU A 9 -9.96 -7.31 54.36
CA LEU A 9 -9.07 -6.16 54.18
C LEU A 9 -8.11 -6.37 52.99
N LEU A 10 -7.57 -7.55 52.83
CA LEU A 10 -6.76 -7.93 51.64
C LEU A 10 -7.56 -7.89 50.35
N TYR A 11 -8.82 -8.29 50.35
CA TYR A 11 -9.71 -8.27 49.19
C TYR A 11 -10.08 -6.84 48.83
N LEU A 12 -10.32 -5.94 49.82
CA LEU A 12 -10.57 -4.50 49.61
C LEU A 12 -9.32 -3.78 49.06
N ILE A 13 -8.12 -4.16 49.53
CA ILE A 13 -6.86 -3.59 49.02
C ILE A 13 -6.60 -4.07 47.61
N ALA A 14 -6.88 -5.36 47.28
CA ALA A 14 -6.78 -5.88 45.94
C ALA A 14 -7.77 -5.20 44.94
N LEU A 15 -8.99 -4.86 45.42
CA LEU A 15 -9.97 -4.11 44.61
C LEU A 15 -9.55 -2.65 44.34
N LEU A 16 -8.79 -2.02 45.24
CA LEU A 16 -8.24 -0.69 45.04
C LEU A 16 -7.10 -0.64 44.01
N PHE A 17 -6.35 -1.73 43.83
CA PHE A 17 -5.33 -1.84 42.80
C PHE A 17 -5.88 -2.20 41.41
N TYR A 18 -7.12 -2.72 41.32
CA TYR A 18 -7.71 -3.12 40.03
C TYR A 18 -8.32 -1.95 39.23
N HIS A 19 -8.37 -0.74 39.78
CA HIS A 19 -9.06 0.41 39.15
C HIS A 19 -8.14 1.58 38.78
N CYS A 20 -6.82 1.42 38.84
CA CYS A 20 -5.95 2.43 38.25
C CYS A 20 -5.70 2.15 36.77
N LYS A 21 -6.75 2.20 35.92
CA LYS A 21 -6.54 2.46 34.50
C LYS A 21 -5.85 3.82 34.42
N LYS A 22 -4.58 3.82 34.01
CA LYS A 22 -3.81 5.03 33.75
C LYS A 22 -4.60 5.83 32.73
N GLN A 23 -5.23 6.92 33.20
CA GLN A 23 -6.05 7.80 32.36
C GLN A 23 -5.17 8.30 31.21
N GLU A 24 -5.57 8.04 29.96
CA GLU A 24 -4.84 8.51 28.80
C GLU A 24 -4.93 10.03 28.76
N LYS A 25 -3.77 10.71 28.70
CA LYS A 25 -3.73 12.18 28.67
C LYS A 25 -3.73 12.65 27.23
N PHE A 26 -4.81 13.33 26.86
CA PHE A 26 -4.92 14.03 25.58
C PHE A 26 -4.49 15.49 25.78
N GLN A 27 -3.70 16.00 24.84
CA GLN A 27 -3.27 17.39 24.80
C GLN A 27 -3.89 18.06 23.59
N ALA A 28 -4.57 19.20 23.78
CA ALA A 28 -5.01 20.03 22.66
C ALA A 28 -3.80 20.56 21.89
N ILE A 29 -3.85 20.49 20.58
CA ILE A 29 -2.78 20.94 19.67
C ILE A 29 -3.36 21.71 18.49
N GLU A 30 -2.56 22.57 17.90
CA GLU A 30 -2.83 23.13 16.58
C GLU A 30 -2.32 22.14 15.51
N PHE A 31 -3.21 21.65 14.64
CA PHE A 31 -2.88 20.68 13.62
C PHE A 31 -3.67 20.97 12.33
N SER A 32 -2.96 21.00 11.22
CA SER A 32 -3.57 21.13 9.89
C SER A 32 -3.28 19.86 9.09
N SER A 33 -4.33 19.06 8.82
CA SER A 33 -4.21 17.83 8.06
C SER A 33 -4.34 18.09 6.55
N PRO A 34 -3.48 17.50 5.71
CA PRO A 34 -3.66 17.52 4.26
C PRO A 34 -4.71 16.52 3.77
N TYR A 35 -5.25 15.67 4.65
CA TYR A 35 -6.20 14.61 4.31
C TYR A 35 -7.63 15.09 4.37
N LYS A 36 -8.43 14.73 3.37
CA LYS A 36 -9.83 15.13 3.27
C LYS A 36 -10.75 14.17 4.01
N PHE A 37 -11.79 14.67 4.63
CA PHE A 37 -12.88 13.87 5.13
C PHE A 37 -13.69 13.23 3.99
N ASN A 38 -14.40 12.12 4.29
CA ASN A 38 -15.24 11.44 3.31
C ASN A 38 -16.28 12.35 2.67
N HIS A 39 -16.89 13.26 3.45
CA HIS A 39 -17.88 14.20 2.92
C HIS A 39 -17.24 15.20 1.94
N GLU A 40 -16.02 15.68 2.19
CA GLU A 40 -15.31 16.61 1.29
C GLU A 40 -14.97 15.92 -0.04
N ILE A 41 -14.56 14.63 -0.01
CA ILE A 41 -14.30 13.86 -1.23
C ILE A 41 -15.60 13.66 -2.02
N ARG A 42 -16.71 13.32 -1.34
CA ARG A 42 -18.03 13.15 -1.96
C ARG A 42 -18.53 14.45 -2.59
N GLU A 43 -18.41 15.56 -1.89
CA GLU A 43 -18.82 16.88 -2.40
C GLU A 43 -17.99 17.30 -3.63
N LYS A 44 -16.66 17.11 -3.56
CA LYS A 44 -15.79 17.37 -4.72
C LYS A 44 -16.20 16.51 -5.92
N LEU A 45 -16.38 15.19 -5.72
CA LEU A 45 -16.78 14.25 -6.77
C LEU A 45 -18.13 14.64 -7.41
N ALA A 46 -19.09 15.11 -6.62
CA ALA A 46 -20.41 15.52 -7.10
C ALA A 46 -20.35 16.78 -7.98
N LYS A 47 -19.42 17.70 -7.69
CA LYS A 47 -19.22 18.96 -8.42
C LYS A 47 -18.26 18.83 -9.60
N ASP A 48 -17.41 17.81 -9.62
CA ASP A 48 -16.35 17.63 -10.61
C ASP A 48 -16.94 17.06 -11.92
N THR A 49 -16.59 17.69 -13.04
CA THR A 49 -16.99 17.28 -14.39
C THR A 49 -15.89 16.62 -15.20
N LEU A 50 -14.68 16.50 -14.62
CA LEU A 50 -13.52 15.91 -15.30
C LEU A 50 -13.74 14.44 -15.64
N PRO A 51 -13.32 13.94 -16.80
CA PRO A 51 -13.47 12.54 -17.18
C PRO A 51 -12.81 11.55 -16.19
N TRP A 52 -11.78 11.99 -15.49
CA TRP A 52 -11.01 11.18 -14.53
C TRP A 52 -11.37 11.44 -13.05
N LYS A 53 -12.51 12.06 -12.77
CA LYS A 53 -12.96 12.39 -11.40
C LYS A 53 -13.00 11.19 -10.46
N PHE A 54 -13.40 10.01 -10.95
CA PHE A 54 -13.40 8.79 -10.16
C PHE A 54 -11.99 8.28 -9.83
N GLN A 55 -11.04 8.45 -10.73
CA GLN A 55 -9.63 8.14 -10.47
C GLN A 55 -9.05 9.04 -9.38
N ILE A 56 -9.37 10.36 -9.43
CA ILE A 56 -8.97 11.31 -8.38
C ILE A 56 -9.60 10.92 -7.04
N ALA A 57 -10.90 10.63 -7.01
CA ALA A 57 -11.58 10.21 -5.79
C ALA A 57 -11.01 8.90 -5.22
N ALA A 58 -10.70 7.92 -6.07
CA ALA A 58 -10.03 6.69 -5.66
C ALA A 58 -8.66 6.96 -5.01
N SER A 59 -7.88 7.88 -5.57
CA SER A 59 -6.59 8.30 -5.00
C SER A 59 -6.76 9.08 -3.70
N ASP A 60 -7.74 9.99 -3.60
CA ASP A 60 -8.05 10.73 -2.37
C ASP A 60 -8.46 9.77 -1.23
N TYR A 61 -9.26 8.72 -1.52
CA TYR A 61 -9.61 7.68 -0.55
C TYR A 61 -8.43 6.79 -0.17
N ALA A 62 -7.62 6.35 -1.14
CA ALA A 62 -6.41 5.56 -0.87
C ALA A 62 -5.43 6.34 0.02
N SER A 63 -5.20 7.63 -0.28
CA SER A 63 -4.29 8.48 0.51
C SER A 63 -4.64 8.55 2.00
N LYS A 64 -5.91 8.43 2.37
CA LYS A 64 -6.35 8.40 3.77
C LYS A 64 -6.56 6.99 4.33
N GLY A 65 -6.09 5.95 3.65
CA GLY A 65 -6.18 4.56 4.08
C GLY A 65 -7.59 3.95 3.96
N ASN A 66 -8.52 4.60 3.24
CA ASN A 66 -9.87 4.06 3.02
C ASN A 66 -9.91 3.23 1.74
N TYR A 67 -9.26 2.07 1.79
CA TYR A 67 -9.12 1.17 0.65
C TYR A 67 -10.46 0.69 0.09
N LYS A 68 -11.46 0.46 0.95
CA LYS A 68 -12.80 0.04 0.53
C LYS A 68 -13.47 1.04 -0.42
N GLU A 69 -13.44 2.32 -0.07
CA GLU A 69 -14.03 3.36 -0.91
C GLU A 69 -13.15 3.63 -2.15
N ALA A 70 -11.81 3.49 -2.03
CA ALA A 70 -10.91 3.58 -3.17
C ALA A 70 -11.26 2.54 -4.26
N LEU A 71 -11.52 1.28 -3.88
CA LEU A 71 -11.97 0.24 -4.81
C LEU A 71 -13.30 0.60 -5.49
N LYS A 72 -14.30 1.10 -4.74
CA LYS A 72 -15.60 1.50 -5.30
C LYS A 72 -15.46 2.62 -6.33
N MET A 73 -14.64 3.62 -6.02
CA MET A 73 -14.40 4.73 -6.95
C MET A 73 -13.70 4.25 -8.21
N TRP A 74 -12.72 3.34 -8.06
CA TRP A 74 -12.02 2.77 -9.21
C TRP A 74 -12.92 1.92 -10.10
N ASP A 75 -13.82 1.12 -9.52
CA ASP A 75 -14.82 0.35 -10.29
C ASP A 75 -15.80 1.26 -11.07
N SER A 76 -15.94 2.51 -10.63
CA SER A 76 -16.75 3.52 -11.35
C SER A 76 -16.04 4.15 -12.56
N VAL A 77 -14.72 3.93 -12.72
CA VAL A 77 -13.96 4.43 -13.90
C VAL A 77 -14.38 3.70 -15.17
N PHE A 78 -14.58 2.38 -15.07
CA PHE A 78 -15.00 1.54 -16.18
C PHE A 78 -16.16 0.66 -15.76
N PRO A 79 -17.18 0.48 -16.63
CA PRO A 79 -18.29 -0.41 -16.32
C PRO A 79 -17.81 -1.81 -16.00
N VAL A 80 -18.10 -2.27 -14.79
CA VAL A 80 -17.83 -3.64 -14.37
C VAL A 80 -18.96 -4.57 -14.80
N ARG A 81 -18.64 -5.79 -15.24
CA ARG A 81 -19.60 -6.80 -15.62
C ARG A 81 -19.26 -8.12 -14.96
N GLU A 82 -20.27 -8.82 -14.50
CA GLU A 82 -20.07 -10.16 -14.02
C GLU A 82 -19.67 -11.08 -15.19
N ARG A 83 -18.61 -11.86 -14.94
CA ARG A 83 -18.11 -12.90 -15.84
C ARG A 83 -17.84 -14.14 -15.00
N ASN A 84 -18.15 -15.31 -15.58
CA ASN A 84 -17.87 -16.60 -14.97
C ASN A 84 -17.27 -17.51 -16.02
N TYR A 85 -16.41 -18.41 -15.59
CA TYR A 85 -15.96 -19.52 -16.43
C TYR A 85 -17.04 -20.60 -16.48
N SER A 86 -17.13 -21.31 -17.61
CA SER A 86 -17.86 -22.55 -17.74
C SER A 86 -17.18 -23.67 -16.94
N THR A 87 -17.91 -24.76 -16.66
CA THR A 87 -17.35 -25.93 -15.97
C THR A 87 -16.12 -26.48 -16.69
N LEU A 88 -16.12 -26.50 -18.04
CA LEU A 88 -14.99 -26.98 -18.84
C LEU A 88 -13.75 -26.10 -18.69
N GLU A 89 -13.91 -24.76 -18.64
CA GLU A 89 -12.79 -23.83 -18.41
C GLU A 89 -12.24 -24.00 -17.00
N ILE A 90 -13.11 -24.14 -15.98
CA ILE A 90 -12.69 -24.41 -14.60
C ILE A 90 -11.86 -25.69 -14.51
N ASP A 91 -12.35 -26.79 -15.07
CA ASP A 91 -11.65 -28.07 -15.10
C ASP A 91 -10.30 -27.96 -15.82
N SER A 92 -10.26 -27.22 -16.92
CA SER A 92 -9.03 -26.99 -17.68
C SER A 92 -8.01 -26.21 -16.85
N ILE A 93 -8.41 -25.14 -16.18
CA ILE A 93 -7.55 -24.32 -15.32
C ILE A 93 -6.99 -25.16 -14.17
N GLN A 94 -7.85 -25.92 -13.46
CA GLN A 94 -7.46 -26.75 -12.32
C GLN A 94 -6.50 -27.91 -12.72
N LYS A 95 -6.62 -28.42 -13.95
CA LYS A 95 -5.71 -29.44 -14.49
C LYS A 95 -4.37 -28.85 -14.99
N THR A 96 -4.40 -27.60 -15.42
CA THR A 96 -3.23 -26.94 -16.03
C THR A 96 -2.33 -26.29 -15.00
N TYR A 97 -2.89 -25.71 -13.95
CA TYR A 97 -2.18 -24.86 -13.02
C TYR A 97 -2.26 -25.38 -11.58
N THR A 98 -1.13 -25.25 -10.89
CA THR A 98 -1.02 -25.47 -9.43
C THR A 98 -0.73 -24.14 -8.76
N PRO A 99 -1.53 -23.74 -7.74
CA PRO A 99 -1.24 -22.54 -6.94
C PRO A 99 0.05 -22.70 -6.14
N TYR A 100 0.87 -21.64 -6.12
CA TYR A 100 2.11 -21.60 -5.36
C TYR A 100 2.26 -20.23 -4.67
N ASN A 101 2.90 -20.18 -3.49
CA ASN A 101 3.10 -18.92 -2.76
C ASN A 101 3.89 -17.91 -3.60
N ALA A 102 3.32 -16.73 -3.83
CA ALA A 102 3.92 -15.73 -4.72
C ALA A 102 5.23 -15.16 -4.16
N ILE A 103 5.33 -14.97 -2.84
CA ILE A 103 6.53 -14.42 -2.21
C ILE A 103 7.71 -15.37 -2.41
N ASP A 104 7.52 -16.67 -2.18
CA ASP A 104 8.56 -17.67 -2.31
C ASP A 104 9.00 -17.84 -3.77
N PHE A 105 8.03 -17.89 -4.69
CA PHE A 105 8.33 -18.02 -6.11
C PHE A 105 9.09 -16.81 -6.66
N ILE A 106 8.56 -15.59 -6.44
CA ILE A 106 9.18 -14.36 -6.92
C ILE A 106 10.58 -14.18 -6.36
N THR A 107 10.76 -14.41 -5.06
CA THR A 107 12.09 -14.25 -4.44
C THR A 107 13.09 -15.31 -4.89
N SER A 108 12.63 -16.50 -5.30
CA SER A 108 13.48 -17.50 -5.95
C SER A 108 13.89 -17.09 -7.36
N GLU A 109 12.93 -16.64 -8.19
CA GLU A 109 13.22 -16.17 -9.55
C GLU A 109 14.11 -14.92 -9.57
N ALA A 110 13.89 -14.01 -8.63
CA ALA A 110 14.69 -12.79 -8.48
C ALA A 110 16.19 -13.05 -8.19
N LYS A 111 16.58 -14.25 -7.75
CA LYS A 111 18.00 -14.61 -7.65
C LYS A 111 18.72 -14.62 -9.01
N LYS A 112 18.00 -14.89 -10.09
CA LYS A 112 18.52 -15.11 -11.43
C LYS A 112 18.77 -13.81 -12.22
N THR A 113 18.28 -12.66 -11.70
CA THR A 113 18.44 -11.37 -12.38
C THR A 113 18.91 -10.27 -11.41
N ARG A 114 19.44 -9.19 -11.99
CA ARG A 114 19.80 -7.96 -11.26
C ARG A 114 18.65 -6.96 -11.20
N LEU A 115 17.58 -7.16 -11.96
CA LEU A 115 16.51 -6.20 -12.11
C LEU A 115 15.17 -6.90 -11.97
N THR A 116 14.40 -6.51 -10.96
CA THR A 116 13.01 -6.93 -10.79
C THR A 116 12.11 -5.70 -10.87
N ILE A 117 11.06 -5.77 -11.66
CA ILE A 117 10.08 -4.69 -11.85
C ILE A 117 8.71 -5.21 -11.43
N ILE A 118 8.06 -4.51 -10.51
CA ILE A 118 6.72 -4.86 -10.02
C ILE A 118 5.80 -3.66 -10.17
N ASN A 119 4.58 -3.90 -10.66
CA ASN A 119 3.61 -2.83 -10.82
C ASN A 119 2.60 -2.73 -9.67
N GLU A 120 1.88 -1.61 -9.62
CA GLU A 120 0.72 -1.39 -8.78
C GLU A 120 -0.41 -0.71 -9.55
N ALA A 121 -1.65 -0.81 -9.03
CA ALA A 121 -2.70 0.14 -9.33
C ALA A 121 -2.66 1.25 -8.27
N HIS A 122 -2.63 2.52 -8.68
CA HIS A 122 -2.37 3.66 -7.78
C HIS A 122 -3.41 3.86 -6.66
N HIS A 123 -4.55 3.22 -6.72
CA HIS A 123 -5.57 3.19 -5.66
C HIS A 123 -5.46 1.97 -4.75
N SER A 124 -4.54 1.03 -5.03
CA SER A 124 -4.46 -0.25 -4.32
C SER A 124 -3.38 -0.27 -3.25
N SER A 125 -3.78 0.00 -2.02
CA SER A 125 -2.92 -0.18 -0.84
C SER A 125 -2.47 -1.64 -0.65
N LEU A 126 -3.26 -2.62 -1.13
CA LEU A 126 -2.93 -4.05 -1.11
C LEU A 126 -1.65 -4.36 -1.90
N HIS A 127 -1.48 -3.76 -3.08
CA HIS A 127 -0.29 -3.98 -3.92
C HIS A 127 0.98 -3.47 -3.24
N ARG A 128 0.90 -2.37 -2.50
CA ARG A 128 2.00 -1.77 -1.72
C ARG A 128 2.37 -2.65 -0.55
N ASN A 129 1.36 -3.16 0.16
CA ASN A 129 1.56 -4.11 1.25
C ASN A 129 2.25 -5.39 0.75
N PHE A 130 1.84 -5.94 -0.39
CA PHE A 130 2.51 -7.10 -0.98
C PHE A 130 3.96 -6.82 -1.35
N THR A 131 4.24 -5.68 -2.01
CA THR A 131 5.63 -5.29 -2.33
C THR A 131 6.47 -5.15 -1.05
N LYS A 132 5.90 -4.60 0.03
CA LYS A 132 6.56 -4.52 1.35
C LYS A 132 6.98 -5.91 1.87
N GLN A 133 6.12 -6.93 1.72
CA GLN A 133 6.42 -8.30 2.17
C GLN A 133 7.58 -8.96 1.39
N LEU A 134 7.87 -8.54 0.18
CA LEU A 134 9.01 -9.04 -0.60
C LEU A 134 10.36 -8.48 -0.15
N LEU A 135 10.39 -7.29 0.47
CA LEU A 135 11.61 -6.50 0.67
C LEU A 135 12.72 -7.25 1.39
N GLN A 136 12.43 -7.86 2.55
CA GLN A 136 13.46 -8.53 3.34
C GLN A 136 14.12 -9.70 2.59
N LYS A 137 13.31 -10.52 1.90
CA LYS A 137 13.82 -11.65 1.12
C LYS A 137 14.61 -11.17 -0.10
N LEU A 138 14.18 -10.11 -0.77
CA LEU A 138 14.92 -9.50 -1.89
C LEU A 138 16.23 -8.89 -1.42
N TYR A 139 16.24 -8.18 -0.27
CA TYR A 139 17.48 -7.65 0.29
C TYR A 139 18.51 -8.75 0.60
N ASN A 140 18.05 -9.87 1.15
CA ASN A 140 18.88 -11.05 1.40
C ASN A 140 19.40 -11.69 0.10
N ASN A 141 18.70 -11.49 -1.03
CA ASN A 141 19.13 -11.90 -2.37
C ASN A 141 20.08 -10.89 -3.06
N GLY A 142 20.51 -9.83 -2.35
CA GLY A 142 21.45 -8.83 -2.85
C GLY A 142 20.81 -7.58 -3.47
N TYR A 143 19.49 -7.43 -3.41
CA TYR A 143 18.81 -6.21 -3.83
C TYR A 143 19.11 -5.08 -2.84
N LYS A 144 19.68 -3.97 -3.33
CA LYS A 144 20.12 -2.84 -2.49
C LYS A 144 19.41 -1.54 -2.82
N HIS A 145 18.79 -1.43 -3.99
CA HIS A 145 18.16 -0.23 -4.48
C HIS A 145 16.67 -0.46 -4.75
N LEU A 146 15.83 0.48 -4.30
CA LEU A 146 14.41 0.52 -4.58
C LEU A 146 14.08 1.81 -5.35
N GLY A 147 13.76 1.67 -6.63
CA GLY A 147 13.25 2.76 -7.47
C GLY A 147 11.74 2.88 -7.35
N LEU A 148 11.23 4.08 -7.07
CA LEU A 148 9.81 4.36 -6.91
C LEU A 148 9.35 5.44 -7.89
N GLU A 149 8.40 5.11 -8.78
CA GLU A 149 7.74 6.08 -9.67
C GLU A 149 7.03 7.18 -8.89
N ALA A 150 6.40 6.80 -7.78
CA ALA A 150 5.56 7.71 -6.99
C ALA A 150 6.32 8.84 -6.28
N LEU A 151 7.65 8.78 -6.23
CA LEU A 151 8.47 9.83 -5.62
C LEU A 151 8.64 11.02 -6.57
N THR A 152 8.51 12.22 -6.02
CA THR A 152 8.86 13.46 -6.73
C THR A 152 10.33 13.46 -7.14
N ASN A 153 10.62 13.83 -8.39
CA ASN A 153 11.97 13.87 -8.95
C ASN A 153 12.35 15.30 -9.39
N GLY A 154 13.57 15.48 -9.86
CA GLY A 154 14.09 16.78 -10.29
C GLY A 154 14.33 17.75 -9.13
N ASN A 155 13.96 19.02 -9.32
CA ASN A 155 14.23 20.10 -8.36
C ASN A 155 13.45 19.95 -7.05
N GLU A 156 12.31 19.26 -7.07
CA GLU A 156 11.44 19.04 -5.91
C GLU A 156 11.71 17.69 -5.22
N LYS A 157 12.76 16.99 -5.64
CA LYS A 157 13.14 15.69 -5.06
C LYS A 157 13.36 15.79 -3.55
N ASP A 158 12.79 14.87 -2.82
CA ASP A 158 13.04 14.72 -1.37
C ASP A 158 14.44 14.15 -1.11
N THR A 159 15.42 15.03 -1.07
CA THR A 159 16.85 14.67 -0.84
C THR A 159 17.11 14.15 0.56
N GLY A 160 16.24 14.46 1.53
CA GLY A 160 16.35 14.02 2.93
C GLY A 160 15.83 12.62 3.21
N LEU A 161 15.12 11.98 2.26
CA LEU A 161 14.37 10.73 2.49
C LEU A 161 15.23 9.61 3.08
N ASN A 162 16.37 9.32 2.45
CA ASN A 162 17.25 8.22 2.88
C ASN A 162 17.92 8.46 4.24
N THR A 163 18.16 9.72 4.61
CA THR A 163 18.74 10.10 5.91
C THR A 163 17.65 10.14 6.99
N ARG A 164 16.50 10.73 6.70
CA ARG A 164 15.38 10.89 7.62
C ARG A 164 14.70 9.55 7.94
N LYS A 165 14.74 8.58 7.00
CA LYS A 165 14.17 7.22 7.13
C LYS A 165 12.64 7.14 7.11
N TYR A 166 11.93 8.20 6.74
CA TYR A 166 10.49 8.19 6.53
C TYR A 166 10.07 9.22 5.47
N PRO A 167 8.97 8.99 4.72
CA PRO A 167 8.46 9.93 3.74
C PRO A 167 7.68 11.07 4.40
N ILE A 168 7.66 12.22 3.72
CA ILE A 168 6.86 13.40 4.10
C ILE A 168 5.83 13.72 3.02
N GLN A 169 4.92 14.64 3.28
CA GLN A 169 3.81 15.00 2.38
C GLN A 169 4.28 15.45 0.99
N THR A 170 5.49 15.99 0.89
CA THR A 170 6.10 16.43 -0.37
C THR A 170 6.97 15.38 -1.03
N SER A 171 7.19 14.21 -0.42
CA SER A 171 8.01 13.13 -1.02
C SER A 171 7.40 12.61 -2.33
N GLY A 172 6.06 12.68 -2.50
CA GLY A 172 5.37 12.29 -3.70
C GLY A 172 3.85 12.34 -3.58
N TYR A 173 3.15 12.15 -4.71
CA TYR A 173 1.69 12.22 -4.72
C TYR A 173 1.05 10.96 -4.10
N TYR A 174 1.36 9.78 -4.64
CA TYR A 174 0.79 8.51 -4.17
C TYR A 174 1.40 8.02 -2.85
N THR A 175 2.56 8.55 -2.47
CA THR A 175 3.23 8.23 -1.21
C THR A 175 2.46 8.69 0.04
N LYS A 176 1.41 9.51 -0.14
CA LYS A 176 0.50 9.94 0.93
C LYS A 176 -0.34 8.80 1.51
N ASP A 177 -0.54 7.71 0.77
CA ASP A 177 -1.15 6.48 1.32
C ASP A 177 -0.29 5.91 2.44
N PRO A 178 -0.87 5.63 3.63
CA PRO A 178 -0.15 5.00 4.74
C PRO A 178 0.62 3.74 4.35
N GLU A 179 0.05 2.85 3.51
CA GLU A 179 0.74 1.62 3.10
C GLU A 179 1.93 1.90 2.16
N PHE A 180 1.86 2.96 1.34
CA PHE A 180 3.04 3.39 0.60
C PHE A 180 4.11 3.97 1.53
N GLY A 181 3.69 4.79 2.48
CA GLY A 181 4.58 5.31 3.52
C GLY A 181 5.26 4.17 4.31
N ASN A 182 4.52 3.13 4.65
CA ASN A 182 5.03 1.95 5.36
C ASN A 182 5.98 1.11 4.48
N LEU A 183 5.70 0.95 3.18
CA LEU A 183 6.61 0.32 2.22
C LEU A 183 7.97 1.05 2.19
N ILE A 184 7.96 2.38 2.11
CA ILE A 184 9.18 3.20 2.10
C ILE A 184 9.94 3.06 3.43
N ARG A 185 9.25 3.14 4.58
CA ARG A 185 9.87 2.99 5.91
C ARG A 185 10.54 1.62 6.05
N GLU A 186 9.85 0.55 5.67
CA GLU A 186 10.40 -0.80 5.77
C GLU A 186 11.62 -0.98 4.87
N ALA A 187 11.59 -0.47 3.63
CA ALA A 187 12.73 -0.48 2.74
C ALA A 187 13.95 0.23 3.34
N LEU A 188 13.75 1.43 3.89
CA LEU A 188 14.80 2.24 4.52
C LEU A 188 15.32 1.62 5.83
N LYS A 189 14.47 0.95 6.59
CA LYS A 189 14.81 0.22 7.82
C LYS A 189 15.66 -1.02 7.52
N ILE A 190 15.32 -1.78 6.47
CA ILE A 190 16.08 -2.94 6.00
C ILE A 190 17.45 -2.53 5.45
N GLY A 191 17.58 -1.34 4.88
CA GLY A 191 18.82 -0.80 4.35
C GLY A 191 18.84 -0.55 2.84
N PHE A 192 17.67 -0.59 2.17
CA PHE A 192 17.59 -0.16 0.78
C PHE A 192 17.95 1.32 0.62
N HIS A 193 18.62 1.64 -0.47
CA HIS A 193 18.69 3.01 -0.98
C HIS A 193 17.46 3.26 -1.85
N VAL A 194 16.60 4.19 -1.44
CA VAL A 194 15.36 4.53 -2.14
C VAL A 194 15.61 5.72 -3.06
N PHE A 195 15.18 5.63 -4.33
CA PHE A 195 15.38 6.68 -5.32
C PHE A 195 14.15 6.95 -6.19
N ALA A 196 14.01 8.21 -6.61
CA ALA A 196 13.01 8.66 -7.58
C ALA A 196 13.51 8.50 -9.01
N TYR A 197 12.61 8.16 -9.93
CA TYR A 197 12.96 8.06 -11.36
C TYR A 197 11.89 8.63 -12.30
N GLU A 198 10.78 9.17 -11.77
CA GLU A 198 9.75 9.80 -12.60
C GLU A 198 10.36 10.87 -13.52
N GLN A 199 9.72 11.07 -14.67
CA GLN A 199 10.12 12.10 -15.62
C GLN A 199 10.02 13.51 -15.00
N THR A 200 10.80 14.45 -15.53
CA THR A 200 10.88 15.84 -15.05
C THR A 200 10.54 16.88 -16.13
N THR A 201 10.24 16.42 -17.35
CA THR A 201 10.04 17.27 -18.53
C THR A 201 8.58 17.53 -18.87
N ASN A 202 7.64 17.09 -18.02
CA ASN A 202 6.19 17.22 -18.20
C ASN A 202 5.67 16.65 -19.54
N LYS A 203 6.29 15.54 -19.99
CA LYS A 203 5.89 14.81 -21.19
C LYS A 203 5.05 13.60 -20.82
N ASN A 204 4.23 13.15 -21.75
CA ASN A 204 3.38 11.99 -21.60
C ASN A 204 3.70 10.89 -22.61
N GLY A 205 3.10 9.72 -22.44
CA GLY A 205 3.23 8.60 -23.37
C GLY A 205 4.67 8.16 -23.59
N LYS A 206 5.05 7.92 -24.83
CA LYS A 206 6.37 7.41 -25.23
C LYS A 206 7.55 8.16 -24.59
N GLU A 207 7.48 9.49 -24.57
CA GLU A 207 8.61 10.31 -24.07
C GLU A 207 8.79 10.17 -22.56
N ARG A 208 7.69 9.99 -21.81
CA ARG A 208 7.73 9.69 -20.38
C ARG A 208 8.41 8.35 -20.09
N GLU A 209 8.06 7.31 -20.86
CA GLU A 209 8.65 5.97 -20.73
C GLU A 209 10.16 5.99 -21.01
N ILE A 210 10.59 6.75 -22.02
CA ILE A 210 12.00 6.93 -22.36
C ILE A 210 12.76 7.59 -21.21
N GLU A 211 12.20 8.67 -20.65
CA GLU A 211 12.88 9.40 -19.57
C GLU A 211 12.95 8.57 -18.29
N GLN A 212 11.86 7.90 -17.89
CA GLN A 212 11.86 6.99 -16.74
C GLN A 212 12.94 5.90 -16.88
N ALA A 213 13.00 5.22 -18.03
CA ALA A 213 14.01 4.18 -18.28
C ALA A 213 15.44 4.73 -18.20
N LYS A 214 15.70 5.92 -18.76
CA LYS A 214 17.01 6.60 -18.68
C LYS A 214 17.38 7.00 -17.26
N ASN A 215 16.41 7.48 -16.46
CA ASN A 215 16.64 7.84 -15.07
C ASN A 215 17.03 6.61 -14.23
N ILE A 216 16.37 5.46 -14.45
CA ILE A 216 16.73 4.20 -13.81
C ILE A 216 18.10 3.73 -14.29
N GLN A 217 18.36 3.72 -15.61
CA GLN A 217 19.65 3.33 -16.19
C GLN A 217 20.82 4.12 -15.57
N LYS A 218 20.62 5.44 -15.37
CA LYS A 218 21.64 6.29 -14.75
C LYS A 218 22.04 5.80 -13.35
N VAL A 219 21.07 5.36 -12.53
CA VAL A 219 21.33 4.83 -11.20
C VAL A 219 21.95 3.43 -11.28
N LEU A 220 21.46 2.56 -12.17
CA LEU A 220 22.04 1.23 -12.42
C LEU A 220 23.53 1.30 -12.78
N ASN A 221 23.91 2.28 -13.59
CA ASN A 221 25.31 2.48 -14.02
C ASN A 221 26.23 2.96 -12.89
N GLN A 222 25.69 3.61 -11.85
CA GLN A 222 26.45 4.01 -10.67
C GLN A 222 26.77 2.82 -9.74
N PHE A 223 25.97 1.76 -9.80
CA PHE A 223 26.08 0.58 -8.93
C PHE A 223 26.01 -0.72 -9.78
N PRO A 224 27.04 -1.01 -10.60
CA PRO A 224 27.01 -2.07 -11.59
C PRO A 224 26.88 -3.48 -11.00
N ASP A 225 27.28 -3.69 -9.75
CA ASP A 225 27.24 -4.99 -9.07
C ASP A 225 25.98 -5.22 -8.22
N ASP A 226 25.19 -4.16 -7.98
CA ASP A 226 24.01 -4.23 -7.13
C ASP A 226 22.75 -4.70 -7.89
N LYS A 227 21.78 -5.22 -7.14
CA LYS A 227 20.47 -5.57 -7.66
C LYS A 227 19.42 -4.51 -7.31
N PHE A 228 18.45 -4.34 -8.22
CA PHE A 228 17.45 -3.28 -8.20
C PHE A 228 16.03 -3.83 -8.21
N LEU A 229 15.20 -3.35 -7.29
CA LEU A 229 13.76 -3.47 -7.34
C LEU A 229 13.18 -2.14 -7.85
N ILE A 230 12.37 -2.20 -8.91
CA ILE A 230 11.64 -1.06 -9.46
C ILE A 230 10.16 -1.27 -9.19
N HIS A 231 9.52 -0.29 -8.57
CA HIS A 231 8.08 -0.27 -8.32
C HIS A 231 7.44 0.84 -9.16
N CYS A 232 6.46 0.49 -9.97
CA CYS A 232 5.83 1.36 -10.95
C CYS A 232 4.31 1.20 -10.98
N GLY A 233 3.60 2.13 -11.63
CA GLY A 233 2.17 2.01 -11.88
C GLY A 233 1.85 1.20 -13.13
N PHE A 234 0.74 0.46 -13.09
CA PHE A 234 0.06 -0.14 -14.25
C PHE A 234 0.98 -0.77 -15.30
N ASP A 235 0.96 -0.21 -16.52
CA ASP A 235 1.58 -0.78 -17.71
C ASP A 235 3.08 -0.49 -17.85
N HIS A 236 3.67 0.34 -16.98
CA HIS A 236 5.11 0.63 -17.02
C HIS A 236 5.99 -0.61 -16.85
N ALA A 237 5.47 -1.68 -16.21
CA ALA A 237 6.15 -2.96 -16.03
C ALA A 237 6.07 -3.90 -17.25
N LEU A 238 5.41 -3.51 -18.33
CA LEU A 238 5.23 -4.39 -19.49
C LEU A 238 6.47 -4.40 -20.39
N GLU A 239 6.80 -5.59 -20.86
CA GLU A 239 7.77 -5.83 -21.92
C GLU A 239 7.07 -5.93 -23.27
N GLY A 240 7.85 -5.87 -24.35
CA GLY A 240 7.38 -5.95 -25.72
C GLY A 240 6.78 -4.64 -26.26
N SER A 241 5.97 -4.77 -27.33
CA SER A 241 5.36 -3.62 -27.99
C SER A 241 4.12 -3.15 -27.26
N HIS A 242 4.07 -1.85 -26.94
CA HIS A 242 2.93 -1.22 -26.25
C HIS A 242 2.12 -0.35 -27.19
N ARG A 243 0.81 -0.58 -27.28
CA ARG A 243 -0.09 0.05 -28.25
C ARG A 243 -0.01 1.58 -28.30
N SER A 244 0.12 2.23 -27.15
CA SER A 244 0.07 3.70 -27.03
C SER A 244 1.44 4.35 -26.89
N TRP A 245 2.43 3.62 -26.39
CA TRP A 245 3.74 4.16 -26.00
C TRP A 245 4.89 3.58 -26.83
N ASP A 246 4.59 2.76 -27.84
CA ASP A 246 5.54 1.95 -28.62
C ASP A 246 6.19 0.87 -27.73
N LYS A 247 6.83 1.25 -26.62
CA LYS A 247 7.38 0.39 -25.56
C LYS A 247 7.19 1.06 -24.21
N ALA A 248 6.85 0.27 -23.21
CA ALA A 248 6.80 0.75 -21.82
C ALA A 248 8.19 0.88 -21.20
N MET A 249 8.28 1.44 -20.03
CA MET A 249 9.53 1.68 -19.30
C MET A 249 10.37 0.40 -19.13
N ALA A 250 9.75 -0.74 -18.80
CA ALA A 250 10.45 -2.01 -18.58
C ALA A 250 11.17 -2.51 -19.83
N GLU A 251 10.49 -2.51 -21.02
CA GLU A 251 11.09 -2.90 -22.28
C GLU A 251 12.23 -1.98 -22.69
N ARG A 252 12.05 -0.65 -22.52
CA ARG A 252 13.11 0.32 -22.81
C ARG A 252 14.31 0.13 -21.91
N LEU A 253 14.09 -0.12 -20.63
CA LEU A 253 15.16 -0.35 -19.67
C LEU A 253 15.95 -1.61 -20.02
N LYS A 254 15.26 -2.69 -20.44
CA LYS A 254 15.89 -3.90 -20.98
C LYS A 254 16.81 -3.59 -22.16
N GLU A 255 16.32 -2.83 -23.14
CA GLU A 255 17.11 -2.43 -24.32
C GLU A 255 18.32 -1.56 -23.96
N TYR A 256 18.14 -0.59 -23.05
CA TYR A 256 19.19 0.37 -22.69
C TYR A 256 20.29 -0.26 -21.82
N THR A 257 19.96 -1.29 -21.06
CA THR A 257 20.89 -1.91 -20.11
C THR A 257 21.38 -3.29 -20.52
N ASN A 258 20.71 -3.91 -21.49
CA ASN A 258 20.89 -5.31 -21.88
C ASN A 258 20.68 -6.29 -20.69
N ILE A 259 19.89 -5.87 -19.67
CA ILE A 259 19.50 -6.70 -18.53
C ILE A 259 18.08 -7.15 -18.76
N ASN A 260 17.83 -8.47 -18.82
CA ASN A 260 16.48 -9.00 -18.86
C ASN A 260 15.85 -8.87 -17.45
N PRO A 261 14.82 -8.04 -17.26
CA PRO A 261 14.18 -7.90 -15.96
C PRO A 261 13.32 -9.12 -15.64
N LEU A 262 13.02 -9.33 -14.36
CA LEU A 262 11.88 -10.13 -13.93
C LEU A 262 10.69 -9.19 -13.75
N THR A 263 9.67 -9.31 -14.60
CA THR A 263 8.50 -8.42 -14.60
C THR A 263 7.30 -9.07 -13.93
N ILE A 264 6.68 -8.35 -12.97
CA ILE A 264 5.62 -8.87 -12.11
C ILE A 264 4.39 -7.97 -12.21
N ASN A 265 3.25 -8.57 -12.56
CA ASN A 265 1.97 -7.88 -12.71
C ASN A 265 1.00 -8.25 -11.59
N GLN A 266 0.61 -7.27 -10.77
CA GLN A 266 -0.40 -7.40 -9.73
C GLN A 266 -1.77 -6.82 -10.17
N VAL A 267 -1.79 -6.05 -11.25
CA VAL A 267 -2.93 -5.21 -11.62
C VAL A 267 -4.00 -5.98 -12.38
N LEU A 268 -3.59 -6.91 -13.24
CA LEU A 268 -4.53 -7.63 -14.12
C LEU A 268 -5.66 -8.33 -13.35
N TYR A 269 -5.28 -9.04 -12.30
CA TYR A 269 -6.22 -9.80 -11.45
C TYR A 269 -6.55 -9.06 -10.15
N SER A 270 -6.49 -7.73 -10.15
CA SER A 270 -6.92 -6.94 -8.99
C SER A 270 -8.37 -7.23 -8.63
N GLU A 271 -8.63 -7.30 -7.34
CA GLU A 271 -9.98 -7.43 -6.81
C GLU A 271 -10.86 -6.21 -7.18
N LYS A 272 -12.16 -6.44 -7.19
CA LYS A 272 -13.20 -5.43 -7.33
C LYS A 272 -13.84 -5.14 -5.98
N SER A 273 -14.47 -3.98 -5.83
CA SER A 273 -15.20 -3.63 -4.61
C SER A 273 -16.32 -4.63 -4.29
N ASN A 274 -16.90 -5.24 -5.32
CA ASN A 274 -17.83 -6.36 -5.22
C ASN A 274 -17.18 -7.61 -5.85
N PRO A 275 -16.92 -8.68 -5.08
CA PRO A 275 -16.28 -9.91 -5.55
C PRO A 275 -16.98 -10.60 -6.74
N ASN A 276 -18.30 -10.37 -6.95
CA ASN A 276 -19.02 -10.91 -8.11
C ASN A 276 -18.47 -10.37 -9.45
N PHE A 277 -17.85 -9.19 -9.42
CA PHE A 277 -17.24 -8.56 -10.59
C PHE A 277 -15.74 -8.86 -10.75
N ASN A 278 -15.16 -9.64 -9.85
CA ASN A 278 -13.78 -10.09 -9.97
C ASN A 278 -13.57 -10.87 -11.26
N HIS A 279 -12.31 -10.88 -11.71
CA HIS A 279 -11.92 -11.75 -12.82
C HIS A 279 -12.32 -13.20 -12.52
N PRO A 280 -12.86 -13.97 -13.49
CA PRO A 280 -13.32 -15.34 -13.28
C PRO A 280 -12.28 -16.24 -12.62
N LEU A 281 -11.00 -16.04 -12.91
CA LEU A 281 -9.89 -16.80 -12.31
C LEU A 281 -9.86 -16.65 -10.77
N LEU A 282 -10.05 -15.44 -10.24
CA LEU A 282 -10.11 -15.20 -8.78
C LEU A 282 -11.34 -15.86 -8.13
N LYS A 283 -12.46 -15.95 -8.87
CA LYS A 283 -13.69 -16.58 -8.38
C LYS A 283 -13.60 -18.11 -8.38
N THR A 284 -12.85 -18.66 -9.34
CA THR A 284 -12.66 -20.12 -9.50
C THR A 284 -11.67 -20.70 -8.51
N LEU A 285 -10.60 -19.94 -8.21
CA LEU A 285 -9.54 -20.38 -7.32
C LEU A 285 -9.75 -19.78 -5.94
N ASN A 286 -9.87 -20.62 -4.91
CA ASN A 286 -10.04 -20.19 -3.53
C ASN A 286 -8.69 -19.67 -2.95
N ILE A 287 -8.22 -18.54 -3.47
CA ILE A 287 -6.94 -17.93 -3.10
C ILE A 287 -6.99 -17.45 -1.64
N LYS A 288 -6.06 -17.92 -0.80
CA LYS A 288 -5.96 -17.59 0.63
C LYS A 288 -4.76 -16.71 0.97
N GLU A 289 -3.76 -16.69 0.10
CA GLU A 289 -2.53 -15.92 0.22
C GLU A 289 -2.10 -15.43 -1.17
N PRO A 290 -1.23 -14.43 -1.30
CA PRO A 290 -0.70 -14.03 -2.59
C PRO A 290 -0.12 -15.21 -3.35
N THR A 291 -0.61 -15.46 -4.56
CA THR A 291 -0.44 -16.71 -5.29
C THR A 291 0.03 -16.46 -6.72
N VAL A 292 0.95 -17.26 -7.21
CA VAL A 292 1.25 -17.47 -8.62
C VAL A 292 0.74 -18.83 -9.05
N LEU A 293 0.34 -18.97 -10.30
CA LEU A 293 -0.11 -20.23 -10.88
C LEU A 293 0.99 -20.83 -11.73
N LEU A 294 1.42 -22.03 -11.42
CA LEU A 294 2.47 -22.74 -12.16
C LEU A 294 1.87 -23.85 -13.03
N ASP A 295 2.31 -23.93 -14.27
CA ASP A 295 2.00 -25.07 -15.15
C ASP A 295 2.84 -26.32 -14.79
N LYS A 296 2.62 -27.43 -15.47
CA LYS A 296 3.35 -28.69 -15.28
C LYS A 296 4.87 -28.60 -15.48
N ASN A 297 5.35 -27.54 -16.14
CA ASN A 297 6.78 -27.26 -16.37
C ASN A 297 7.33 -26.23 -15.37
N ASN A 298 6.58 -25.91 -14.33
CA ASN A 298 6.87 -24.84 -13.35
C ASN A 298 6.95 -23.44 -13.99
N LYS A 299 6.34 -23.23 -15.16
CA LYS A 299 6.26 -21.91 -15.79
C LYS A 299 5.10 -21.15 -15.16
N PRO A 300 5.31 -19.90 -14.68
CA PRO A 300 4.25 -19.12 -14.10
C PRO A 300 3.24 -18.63 -15.14
N LEU A 301 1.98 -18.48 -14.71
CA LEU A 301 1.00 -17.73 -15.48
C LEU A 301 1.53 -16.31 -15.70
N SER A 302 1.74 -15.95 -16.95
CA SER A 302 2.17 -14.63 -17.38
C SER A 302 0.97 -13.73 -17.71
N TYR A 303 1.17 -12.45 -17.66
CA TYR A 303 0.26 -11.50 -18.28
C TYR A 303 0.62 -11.34 -19.76
N GLN A 304 -0.38 -11.32 -20.63
CA GLN A 304 -0.20 -10.99 -22.05
C GLN A 304 -1.38 -10.14 -22.54
N ARG A 305 -1.07 -9.07 -23.25
CA ARG A 305 -2.04 -8.21 -23.93
C ARG A 305 -1.45 -7.79 -25.28
N ASN A 306 -1.94 -8.41 -26.36
CA ASN A 306 -1.34 -8.31 -27.69
C ASN A 306 0.14 -8.70 -27.63
N ASP A 307 1.04 -7.80 -28.06
CA ASP A 307 2.50 -7.99 -28.06
C ASP A 307 3.19 -7.51 -26.78
N SER A 308 2.42 -7.12 -25.76
CA SER A 308 2.95 -6.74 -24.44
C SER A 308 2.76 -7.86 -23.44
N TRP A 309 3.73 -8.07 -22.55
CA TRP A 309 3.65 -9.10 -21.50
C TRP A 309 4.35 -8.68 -20.21
N SER A 310 4.13 -9.46 -19.16
CA SER A 310 5.00 -9.55 -17.99
C SER A 310 5.21 -11.03 -17.64
N ASP A 311 6.34 -11.36 -17.01
CA ASP A 311 6.71 -12.76 -16.73
C ASP A 311 5.75 -13.44 -15.76
N ILE A 312 5.30 -12.75 -14.73
CA ILE A 312 4.52 -13.29 -13.62
C ILE A 312 3.25 -12.47 -13.41
N ALA A 313 2.10 -13.14 -13.34
CA ALA A 313 0.86 -12.57 -12.84
C ALA A 313 0.61 -13.04 -11.40
N VAL A 314 0.38 -12.11 -10.48
CA VAL A 314 0.07 -12.39 -9.08
C VAL A 314 -1.43 -12.28 -8.86
N LEU A 315 -1.99 -13.27 -8.17
CA LEU A 315 -3.36 -13.28 -7.68
C LEU A 315 -3.36 -13.01 -6.17
N HIS A 316 -4.15 -12.04 -5.74
CA HIS A 316 -4.32 -11.75 -4.32
C HIS A 316 -5.65 -12.33 -3.80
N PRO A 317 -5.70 -12.77 -2.52
CA PRO A 317 -6.98 -13.08 -1.89
C PRO A 317 -7.86 -11.83 -1.83
N ASN A 318 -9.18 -12.04 -1.87
CA ASN A 318 -10.12 -10.95 -1.68
C ASN A 318 -9.94 -10.31 -0.30
N THR A 319 -9.90 -8.98 -0.26
CA THR A 319 -9.87 -8.24 0.99
C THR A 319 -11.23 -8.34 1.70
N SER A 320 -11.21 -8.78 2.94
CA SER A 320 -12.34 -8.59 3.85
C SER A 320 -12.12 -7.35 4.70
N PHE A 321 -13.20 -6.69 5.08
CA PHE A 321 -13.15 -5.44 5.84
C PHE A 321 -13.84 -5.60 7.18
N LEU A 322 -13.17 -5.17 8.25
CA LEU A 322 -13.75 -4.99 9.58
C LEU A 322 -13.70 -3.50 9.93
N ASN A 323 -14.85 -2.88 10.15
CA ASN A 323 -14.95 -1.43 10.42
C ASN A 323 -14.16 -0.59 9.39
N ASN A 324 -14.36 -0.88 8.09
CA ASN A 324 -13.67 -0.27 6.94
C ASN A 324 -12.15 -0.49 6.87
N LYS A 325 -11.56 -1.32 7.73
CA LYS A 325 -10.14 -1.72 7.65
C LYS A 325 -9.99 -3.08 6.99
N ALA A 326 -8.95 -3.18 6.15
CA ALA A 326 -8.61 -4.39 5.43
C ALA A 326 -8.02 -5.45 6.37
N ASN A 327 -8.33 -6.72 6.12
CA ASN A 327 -7.91 -7.86 6.96
C ASN A 327 -6.41 -8.20 6.90
N TRP A 328 -5.66 -7.59 5.99
CA TRP A 328 -4.21 -7.79 5.85
C TRP A 328 -3.37 -6.85 6.74
N ALA A 329 -4.02 -6.01 7.55
CA ALA A 329 -3.35 -5.22 8.59
C ALA A 329 -3.06 -6.11 9.83
N GLU A 330 -1.84 -6.03 10.38
CA GLU A 330 -1.32 -7.03 11.32
C GLU A 330 -1.80 -6.87 12.76
N SER A 331 -1.40 -5.83 13.47
CA SER A 331 -1.73 -5.65 14.90
C SER A 331 -2.91 -4.71 15.10
N LYS A 332 -3.77 -5.02 16.07
CA LYS A 332 -5.00 -4.27 16.34
C LYS A 332 -4.98 -3.67 17.74
N ILE A 333 -5.17 -2.35 17.82
CA ILE A 333 -5.36 -1.64 19.08
C ILE A 333 -6.64 -0.80 19.03
N GLU A 334 -7.41 -0.79 20.10
CA GLU A 334 -8.57 0.07 20.26
C GLU A 334 -8.21 1.30 21.11
N ILE A 335 -8.60 2.49 20.64
CA ILE A 335 -8.45 3.75 21.36
C ILE A 335 -9.82 4.21 21.83
N ASP A 336 -9.96 4.44 23.13
CA ASP A 336 -11.18 5.04 23.71
C ASP A 336 -11.11 6.56 23.59
N LEU A 337 -12.06 7.13 22.86
CA LEU A 337 -12.17 8.57 22.62
C LEU A 337 -13.32 9.22 23.39
N LYS A 338 -13.98 8.49 24.32
CA LYS A 338 -15.20 8.96 25.01
C LYS A 338 -14.99 10.21 25.84
N GLU A 339 -13.77 10.39 26.37
CA GLU A 339 -13.42 11.56 27.20
C GLU A 339 -13.12 12.82 26.39
N LEU A 340 -12.98 12.70 25.07
CA LEU A 340 -12.72 13.84 24.20
C LEU A 340 -14.03 14.50 23.76
N ASN A 341 -14.05 15.84 23.88
CA ASN A 341 -15.11 16.65 23.29
C ASN A 341 -14.78 16.92 21.81
N ILE A 342 -15.03 15.93 20.96
CA ILE A 342 -14.81 16.00 19.51
C ILE A 342 -16.14 16.03 18.77
N ASN A 343 -16.15 16.73 17.63
CA ASN A 343 -17.23 16.64 16.66
C ASN A 343 -16.97 15.50 15.69
N TYR A 344 -18.03 14.98 15.08
CA TYR A 344 -17.93 13.98 14.03
C TYR A 344 -18.36 14.58 12.68
N PRO A 345 -17.72 14.16 11.58
CA PRO A 345 -16.67 13.14 11.53
C PRO A 345 -15.35 13.59 12.16
N ALA A 346 -14.60 12.63 12.70
CA ALA A 346 -13.26 12.84 13.23
C ALA A 346 -12.25 11.94 12.54
N MET A 347 -11.03 12.44 12.33
CA MET A 347 -9.93 11.70 11.74
C MET A 347 -8.88 11.38 12.79
N VAL A 348 -8.42 10.14 12.82
CA VAL A 348 -7.35 9.66 13.70
C VAL A 348 -6.15 9.32 12.84
N LEU A 349 -5.04 10.02 13.06
CA LEU A 349 -3.79 9.86 12.31
C LEU A 349 -2.70 9.39 13.26
N VAL A 350 -2.00 8.31 12.89
CA VAL A 350 -0.97 7.68 13.72
C VAL A 350 0.40 7.91 13.11
N TYR A 351 1.34 8.37 13.92
CA TYR A 351 2.74 8.64 13.51
C TYR A 351 3.69 7.92 14.47
N HIS A 352 4.83 7.45 14.00
CA HIS A 352 5.89 7.06 14.93
C HIS A 352 6.33 8.25 15.78
N LYS A 353 6.66 8.03 17.05
CA LYS A 353 6.96 9.11 18.01
C LYS A 353 8.12 10.02 17.61
N ASN A 354 9.06 9.50 16.83
CA ASN A 354 10.24 10.24 16.35
C ASN A 354 10.02 10.92 14.98
N GLU A 355 8.81 10.86 14.41
CA GLU A 355 8.45 11.51 13.15
C GLU A 355 7.68 12.80 13.40
N SER A 356 7.82 13.76 12.47
CA SER A 356 7.10 15.04 12.54
C SER A 356 5.63 14.84 12.20
N ILE A 357 4.72 15.09 13.14
CA ILE A 357 3.26 15.04 12.92
C ILE A 357 2.79 16.09 11.89
N GLN A 358 3.57 17.12 11.62
CA GLN A 358 3.21 18.18 10.66
C GLN A 358 3.56 17.81 9.22
N THR A 359 4.57 16.97 9.02
CA THR A 359 5.09 16.70 7.67
C THR A 359 5.11 15.23 7.29
N ALA A 360 5.26 14.30 8.22
CA ALA A 360 5.32 12.87 7.93
C ALA A 360 4.01 12.33 7.32
N ILE A 361 4.11 11.25 6.58
CA ILE A 361 2.96 10.44 6.20
C ILE A 361 2.57 9.59 7.42
N PRO A 362 1.31 9.56 7.87
CA PRO A 362 0.88 8.70 8.95
C PRO A 362 1.11 7.21 8.63
N VAL A 363 1.41 6.40 9.62
CA VAL A 363 1.48 4.93 9.46
C VAL A 363 0.11 4.27 9.39
N ASN A 364 -0.90 4.93 9.95
CA ASN A 364 -2.30 4.51 9.89
C ASN A 364 -3.23 5.71 9.97
N ILE A 365 -4.33 5.67 9.25
CA ILE A 365 -5.39 6.68 9.27
C ILE A 365 -6.74 5.98 9.39
N ILE A 366 -7.63 6.51 10.21
CA ILE A 366 -9.03 6.12 10.25
C ILE A 366 -9.91 7.35 10.37
N GLU A 367 -11.03 7.36 9.67
CA GLU A 367 -12.10 8.32 9.87
C GLU A 367 -13.27 7.65 10.61
N LEU A 368 -13.75 8.33 11.64
CA LEU A 368 -14.92 7.97 12.41
C LEU A 368 -16.05 8.90 11.99
N GLU A 369 -17.13 8.35 11.45
CA GLU A 369 -18.27 9.13 10.95
C GLU A 369 -19.19 9.56 12.09
N ASN A 370 -19.22 8.77 13.17
CA ASN A 370 -20.06 9.03 14.33
C ASN A 370 -19.46 8.47 15.63
N ARG A 371 -20.06 8.80 16.77
CA ARG A 371 -19.57 8.43 18.11
C ARG A 371 -19.60 6.91 18.39
N GLN A 372 -20.42 6.16 17.68
CA GLN A 372 -20.55 4.70 17.84
C GLN A 372 -19.45 3.94 17.07
N ASP A 373 -18.73 4.59 16.18
CA ASP A 373 -17.66 3.95 15.42
C ASP A 373 -16.50 3.59 16.36
N SER A 374 -16.02 2.34 16.26
CA SER A 374 -14.85 1.88 16.99
C SER A 374 -13.57 2.45 16.39
N CYS A 375 -12.74 3.09 17.22
CA CYS A 375 -11.42 3.56 16.82
C CYS A 375 -10.41 2.40 16.88
N LEU A 376 -10.39 1.57 15.85
CA LEU A 376 -9.47 0.43 15.71
C LEU A 376 -8.29 0.81 14.83
N LEU A 377 -7.12 0.91 15.42
CA LEU A 377 -5.87 1.19 14.73
C LEU A 377 -5.11 -0.11 14.47
N TYR A 378 -4.44 -0.18 13.33
CA TYR A 378 -3.62 -1.30 12.92
C TYR A 378 -2.18 -0.81 12.78
N VAL A 379 -1.36 -1.12 13.78
CA VAL A 379 0.03 -0.67 13.90
C VAL A 379 0.87 -1.75 14.59
N GLU A 380 2.14 -1.80 14.29
CA GLU A 380 3.11 -2.68 14.94
C GLU A 380 3.38 -2.22 16.39
N LYS A 381 4.13 -3.03 17.14
CA LYS A 381 4.67 -2.64 18.45
C LYS A 381 5.56 -1.42 18.33
N GLY A 382 5.41 -0.45 19.24
CA GLY A 382 6.21 0.77 19.18
C GLY A 382 5.59 1.97 19.91
N ASN A 383 6.27 3.10 19.81
CA ASN A 383 5.84 4.36 20.38
C ASN A 383 5.24 5.27 19.31
N TYR A 384 4.06 5.81 19.59
CA TYR A 384 3.28 6.56 18.62
C TYR A 384 2.79 7.90 19.16
N ASN A 385 2.74 8.87 18.26
CA ASN A 385 1.94 10.08 18.36
C ASN A 385 0.63 9.83 17.61
N ILE A 386 -0.51 9.96 18.29
CA ILE A 386 -1.84 9.78 17.70
C ILE A 386 -2.51 11.13 17.72
N VAL A 387 -2.80 11.67 16.54
CA VAL A 387 -3.53 12.92 16.37
C VAL A 387 -4.99 12.60 16.11
N ILE A 388 -5.89 13.11 16.94
CA ILE A 388 -7.33 13.05 16.73
C ILE A 388 -7.79 14.44 16.35
N THR A 389 -8.36 14.60 15.16
CA THR A 389 -8.79 15.91 14.67
C THR A 389 -10.21 15.84 14.12
N ASP A 390 -11.00 16.83 14.46
CA ASP A 390 -12.29 17.14 13.83
C ASP A 390 -12.16 18.47 13.05
N THR A 391 -13.27 19.04 12.60
CA THR A 391 -13.25 20.30 11.84
C THR A 391 -12.90 21.54 12.70
N LYS A 392 -12.79 21.41 14.02
CA LYS A 392 -12.60 22.54 14.97
C LYS A 392 -11.43 22.34 15.93
N ASN A 393 -11.23 21.10 16.39
CA ASN A 393 -10.30 20.78 17.46
C ASN A 393 -9.31 19.70 17.01
N SER A 394 -8.11 19.72 17.58
CA SER A 394 -7.13 18.67 17.44
C SER A 394 -6.52 18.31 18.79
N PHE A 395 -6.32 17.00 19.01
CA PHE A 395 -5.77 16.45 20.23
C PHE A 395 -4.60 15.52 19.91
N LEU A 396 -3.59 15.54 20.77
CA LEU A 396 -2.45 14.65 20.71
C LEU A 396 -2.48 13.68 21.88
N LEU A 397 -2.38 12.39 21.56
CA LEU A 397 -2.18 11.31 22.51
C LEU A 397 -0.84 10.62 22.20
N ASN A 398 -0.02 10.41 23.24
CA ASN A 398 1.18 9.59 23.16
C ASN A 398 0.88 8.17 23.64
N LYS A 399 1.13 7.16 22.81
CA LYS A 399 0.83 5.77 23.10
C LYS A 399 2.06 4.89 22.91
N ASN A 400 2.33 4.03 23.89
CA ASN A 400 3.24 2.88 23.72
C ASN A 400 2.41 1.62 23.48
N ILE A 401 2.75 0.86 22.44
CA ILE A 401 2.08 -0.38 22.03
C ILE A 401 3.09 -1.52 22.23
N GLU A 402 2.79 -2.42 23.17
CA GLU A 402 3.63 -3.53 23.62
C GLU A 402 3.38 -4.83 22.82
#